data_693a955d2c38002d7c2002d8d1e515bf
#
_entry.id   693a955d2c38002d7c2002d8d1e515bf
#
_cell.length_a   1.000
_cell.length_b   1.000
_cell.length_c   1.000
_cell.angle_alpha   90.00
_cell.angle_beta   90.00
_cell.angle_gamma   90.00
#
_symmetry.space_group_name_H-M   'P 1'
#
loop_
_entity.id
_entity.type
_entity.pdbx_description
1 polymer ?
#
loop_
_entity_poly.entity_id
_entity_poly.type
_entity_poly.pdbx_seq_one_letter_code
_entity_poly.pdbx_strand_id
1 'polypeptide(L)'
;MIEVTATIKDGSIDPHQEVHYLNELSKLEGKTVTVYIVPTEVRSSKQNNYYWGTLIYMIHQDLVAKGWRADDIDTFEYSGNLTKHHVHMYMRRKFLLDDVLDQTTGEIGGYGIRSTSSLTPKEFGDYIESIRQWAIELLDLNIPDPNQTV
;
A
#
# COMPACT_ATOMS: atom_id res chain seq x y z
N MET A 1 -1.69 -0.89 -10.74
CA MET A 1 -2.62 -1.90 -10.20
C MET A 1 -3.76 -1.21 -9.47
N ILE A 2 -4.97 -1.66 -9.71
CA ILE A 2 -6.14 -1.16 -8.99
C ILE A 2 -6.44 -2.12 -7.84
N GLU A 3 -6.55 -1.58 -6.63
CA GLU A 3 -6.94 -2.33 -5.44
C GLU A 3 -8.22 -1.75 -4.88
N VAL A 4 -9.18 -2.62 -4.59
CA VAL A 4 -10.42 -2.22 -3.91
C VAL A 4 -10.67 -3.23 -2.80
N THR A 5 -10.87 -2.72 -1.58
CA THR A 5 -11.28 -3.53 -0.45
C THR A 5 -12.78 -3.31 -0.24
N ALA A 6 -13.54 -4.39 -0.23
CA ALA A 6 -14.98 -4.32 -0.10
C ALA A 6 -15.51 -5.48 0.74
N THR A 7 -16.65 -5.27 1.38
CA THR A 7 -17.35 -6.31 2.12
C THR A 7 -18.34 -7.01 1.19
N ILE A 8 -18.36 -8.33 1.24
CA ILE A 8 -19.32 -9.12 0.48
C ILE A 8 -20.53 -9.40 1.37
N LYS A 9 -21.72 -9.04 0.85
CA LYS A 9 -23.01 -9.28 1.49
C LYS A 9 -23.96 -9.90 0.48
N ASP A 10 -24.62 -11.00 0.86
CA ASP A 10 -25.59 -11.69 0.01
C ASP A 10 -25.06 -11.98 -1.40
N GLY A 11 -23.78 -12.37 -1.49
CA GLY A 11 -23.12 -12.71 -2.75
C GLY A 11 -22.70 -11.52 -3.61
N SER A 12 -22.84 -10.29 -3.10
CA SER A 12 -22.50 -9.07 -3.83
C SER A 12 -21.63 -8.14 -2.97
N ILE A 13 -20.99 -7.21 -3.64
CA ILE A 13 -20.27 -6.13 -2.95
C ILE A 13 -21.28 -5.23 -2.22
N ASP A 14 -20.96 -4.85 -0.98
CA ASP A 14 -21.77 -3.92 -0.21
C ASP A 14 -22.09 -2.67 -1.07
N PRO A 15 -23.40 -2.31 -1.22
CA PRO A 15 -23.80 -1.21 -2.08
C PRO A 15 -23.10 0.12 -1.80
N HIS A 16 -22.72 0.38 -0.55
CA HIS A 16 -21.99 1.61 -0.19
C HIS A 16 -20.56 1.64 -0.77
N GLN A 17 -20.02 0.48 -1.12
CA GLN A 17 -18.66 0.35 -1.67
C GLN A 17 -18.66 0.10 -3.18
N GLU A 18 -19.81 -0.27 -3.73
CA GLU A 18 -19.94 -0.65 -5.14
C GLU A 18 -19.62 0.50 -6.08
N VAL A 19 -20.02 1.71 -5.75
CA VAL A 19 -19.79 2.90 -6.59
C VAL A 19 -18.29 3.12 -6.79
N HIS A 20 -17.51 3.01 -5.73
CA HIS A 20 -16.06 3.14 -5.82
C HIS A 20 -15.45 2.03 -6.68
N TYR A 21 -15.89 0.80 -6.49
CA TYR A 21 -15.44 -0.36 -7.27
C TYR A 21 -15.73 -0.16 -8.76
N LEU A 22 -16.94 0.25 -9.12
CA LEU A 22 -17.32 0.49 -10.51
C LEU A 22 -16.53 1.64 -11.14
N ASN A 23 -16.27 2.70 -10.39
CA ASN A 23 -15.44 3.82 -10.85
C ASN A 23 -14.01 3.37 -11.16
N GLU A 24 -13.43 2.52 -10.33
CA GLU A 24 -12.10 1.99 -10.58
C GLU A 24 -12.08 1.06 -11.80
N LEU A 25 -13.11 0.24 -11.99
CA LEU A 25 -13.22 -0.62 -13.17
C LEU A 25 -13.37 0.19 -14.46
N SER A 26 -14.05 1.32 -14.42
CA SER A 26 -14.27 2.15 -15.62
C SER A 26 -12.96 2.66 -16.23
N LYS A 27 -11.91 2.78 -15.45
CA LYS A 27 -10.57 3.18 -15.92
C LYS A 27 -9.92 2.11 -16.81
N LEU A 28 -10.44 0.90 -16.79
CA LEU A 28 -9.92 -0.24 -17.53
C LEU A 28 -10.79 -0.63 -18.72
N GLU A 29 -11.70 0.27 -19.13
CA GLU A 29 -12.59 0.04 -20.25
C GLU A 29 -11.84 -0.42 -21.50
N GLY A 30 -12.34 -1.48 -22.13
CA GLY A 30 -11.73 -2.05 -23.33
C GLY A 30 -10.50 -2.92 -23.10
N LYS A 31 -10.04 -3.06 -21.86
CA LYS A 31 -8.88 -3.90 -21.52
C LYS A 31 -9.32 -5.27 -21.01
N THR A 32 -8.54 -6.28 -21.33
CA THR A 32 -8.67 -7.60 -20.73
C THR A 32 -7.82 -7.63 -19.47
N VAL A 33 -8.41 -8.04 -18.37
CA VAL A 33 -7.74 -8.03 -17.06
C VAL A 33 -7.85 -9.39 -16.38
N THR A 34 -6.93 -9.67 -15.46
CA THR A 34 -7.06 -10.78 -14.53
C THR A 34 -7.49 -10.24 -13.19
N VAL A 35 -8.52 -10.85 -12.59
CA VAL A 35 -9.07 -10.41 -11.31
C VAL A 35 -8.72 -11.44 -10.23
N TYR A 36 -8.15 -10.93 -9.14
CA TYR A 36 -7.87 -11.74 -7.95
C TYR A 36 -8.78 -11.26 -6.82
N ILE A 37 -9.44 -12.21 -6.14
CA ILE A 37 -10.25 -11.91 -4.97
C ILE A 37 -9.64 -12.64 -3.78
N VAL A 38 -9.21 -11.88 -2.79
CA VAL A 38 -8.47 -12.41 -1.63
C VAL A 38 -9.25 -12.05 -0.37
N PRO A 39 -9.69 -13.05 0.43
CA PRO A 39 -10.25 -12.76 1.74
C PRO A 39 -9.21 -12.05 2.60
N THR A 40 -9.63 -10.99 3.26
CA THR A 40 -8.73 -10.20 4.10
C THR A 40 -9.39 -9.90 5.44
N GLU A 41 -8.57 -9.82 6.50
CA GLU A 41 -9.05 -9.35 7.79
C GLU A 41 -9.24 -7.83 7.73
N VAL A 42 -10.33 -7.36 8.34
CA VAL A 42 -10.61 -5.93 8.40
C VAL A 42 -9.65 -5.28 9.40
N ARG A 43 -8.81 -4.37 8.91
CA ARG A 43 -7.98 -3.56 9.77
C ARG A 43 -8.83 -2.55 10.52
N SER A 44 -8.41 -2.20 11.74
CA SER A 44 -9.09 -1.16 12.49
C SER A 44 -8.94 0.20 11.79
N SER A 45 -9.95 1.05 11.94
CA SER A 45 -9.88 2.43 11.46
C SER A 45 -8.70 3.19 12.09
N LYS A 46 -8.37 2.86 13.34
CA LYS A 46 -7.22 3.43 14.04
C LYS A 46 -5.91 3.12 13.32
N GLN A 47 -5.71 1.85 12.90
CA GLN A 47 -4.51 1.46 12.16
C GLN A 47 -4.41 2.17 10.80
N ASN A 48 -5.51 2.24 10.07
CA ASN A 48 -5.54 2.95 8.78
C ASN A 48 -5.30 4.46 8.95
N ASN A 49 -5.90 5.07 9.95
CA ASN A 49 -5.72 6.49 10.24
C ASN A 49 -4.28 6.80 10.64
N TYR A 50 -3.67 5.96 11.46
CA TYR A 50 -2.27 6.09 11.80
C TYR A 50 -1.38 5.96 10.56
N TYR A 51 -1.60 4.94 9.75
CA TYR A 51 -0.79 4.68 8.56
C TYR A 51 -0.77 5.88 7.62
N TRP A 52 -1.93 6.35 7.21
CA TRP A 52 -2.03 7.44 6.24
C TRP A 52 -1.83 8.83 6.86
N GLY A 53 -2.37 9.04 8.05
CA GLY A 53 -2.41 10.35 8.70
C GLY A 53 -1.17 10.68 9.51
N THR A 54 -0.39 9.70 9.92
CA THR A 54 0.84 9.91 10.71
C THR A 54 2.06 9.37 9.99
N LEU A 55 2.11 8.08 9.72
CA LEU A 55 3.31 7.43 9.19
C LEU A 55 3.66 7.94 7.79
N ILE A 56 2.78 7.72 6.84
CA ILE A 56 3.01 8.15 5.44
C ILE A 56 3.07 9.67 5.33
N TYR A 57 2.22 10.38 6.09
CA TYR A 57 2.22 11.84 6.11
C TYR A 57 3.57 12.40 6.55
N MET A 58 4.11 11.95 7.67
CA MET A 58 5.39 12.46 8.19
C MET A 58 6.55 12.16 7.25
N ILE A 59 6.60 10.96 6.67
CA ILE A 59 7.62 10.60 5.70
C ILE A 59 7.49 11.47 4.44
N HIS A 60 6.28 11.65 3.94
CA HIS A 60 6.03 12.50 2.79
C HIS A 60 6.51 13.94 3.02
N GLN A 61 6.16 14.53 4.16
CA GLN A 61 6.59 15.88 4.50
C GLN A 61 8.12 15.99 4.59
N ASP A 62 8.78 15.02 5.19
CA ASP A 62 10.23 14.98 5.32
C ASP A 62 10.92 14.89 3.95
N LEU A 63 10.45 14.00 3.09
CA LEU A 63 11.02 13.82 1.76
C LEU A 63 10.80 15.04 0.87
N VAL A 64 9.62 15.65 0.93
CA VAL A 64 9.33 16.90 0.20
C VAL A 64 10.26 18.02 0.66
N ALA A 65 10.47 18.15 1.97
CA ALA A 65 11.39 19.16 2.52
C ALA A 65 12.83 18.93 2.07
N LYS A 66 13.21 17.70 1.79
CA LYS A 66 14.55 17.34 1.26
C LYS A 66 14.63 17.44 -0.27
N GLY A 67 13.56 17.86 -0.94
CA GLY A 67 13.53 18.07 -2.38
C GLY A 67 13.21 16.85 -3.22
N TRP A 68 12.72 15.76 -2.62
CA TRP A 68 12.34 14.56 -3.38
C TRP A 68 11.11 14.82 -4.25
N ARG A 69 11.15 14.22 -5.45
CA ARG A 69 10.06 14.24 -6.42
C ARG A 69 9.61 12.81 -6.74
N ALA A 70 8.49 12.66 -7.41
CA ALA A 70 7.95 11.35 -7.77
C ALA A 70 8.92 10.52 -8.63
N ASP A 71 9.63 11.16 -9.54
CA ASP A 71 10.61 10.51 -10.40
C ASP A 71 11.87 10.02 -9.63
N ASP A 72 12.11 10.50 -8.41
CA ASP A 72 13.16 9.94 -7.54
C ASP A 72 12.81 8.56 -7.01
N ILE A 73 11.52 8.22 -7.00
CA ILE A 73 11.04 6.89 -6.61
C ILE A 73 11.06 5.93 -7.79
N ASP A 74 10.53 6.36 -8.93
CA ASP A 74 10.51 5.56 -10.15
C ASP A 74 10.53 6.48 -11.36
N THR A 75 11.67 6.54 -12.06
CA THR A 75 11.87 7.41 -13.21
C THR A 75 11.08 6.98 -14.44
N PHE A 76 10.62 5.73 -14.50
CA PHE A 76 9.88 5.21 -15.64
C PHE A 76 8.37 5.38 -15.49
N GLU A 77 7.88 5.33 -14.26
CA GLU A 77 6.45 5.29 -13.98
C GLU A 77 5.91 6.60 -13.42
N TYR A 78 6.73 7.33 -12.67
CA TYR A 78 6.29 8.53 -11.97
C TYR A 78 7.00 9.78 -12.46
N SER A 79 6.29 10.90 -12.42
CA SER A 79 6.85 12.22 -12.71
C SER A 79 6.14 13.28 -11.88
N GLY A 80 6.82 14.41 -11.68
CA GLY A 80 6.25 15.55 -10.98
C GLY A 80 6.41 15.53 -9.47
N ASN A 81 5.46 16.13 -8.79
CA ASN A 81 5.51 16.29 -7.34
C ASN A 81 5.29 14.97 -6.63
N LEU A 82 6.02 14.77 -5.53
CA LEU A 82 5.86 13.61 -4.67
C LEU A 82 4.54 13.67 -3.92
N THR A 83 3.75 12.59 -3.99
CA THR A 83 2.49 12.46 -3.26
C THR A 83 2.60 11.39 -2.18
N LYS A 84 1.64 11.36 -1.26
CA LYS A 84 1.53 10.29 -0.26
C LYS A 84 1.39 8.92 -0.91
N HIS A 85 0.69 8.84 -2.05
CA HIS A 85 0.56 7.59 -2.79
C HIS A 85 1.91 7.08 -3.28
N HIS A 86 2.77 7.96 -3.78
CA HIS A 86 4.13 7.59 -4.20
C HIS A 86 4.94 7.04 -3.02
N VAL A 87 4.85 7.66 -1.85
CA VAL A 87 5.52 7.19 -0.64
C VAL A 87 4.99 5.80 -0.24
N HIS A 88 3.67 5.63 -0.29
CA HIS A 88 3.02 4.35 -0.03
C HIS A 88 3.55 3.24 -0.96
N MET A 89 3.62 3.50 -2.26
CA MET A 89 4.14 2.54 -3.23
C MET A 89 5.61 2.22 -2.99
N TYR A 90 6.40 3.21 -2.61
CA TYR A 90 7.81 3.02 -2.27
C TYR A 90 7.98 2.10 -1.06
N MET A 91 7.18 2.31 -0.01
CA MET A 91 7.22 1.47 1.19
C MET A 91 6.79 0.03 0.89
N ARG A 92 5.74 -0.15 0.09
CA ARG A 92 5.31 -1.49 -0.34
C ARG A 92 6.42 -2.21 -1.10
N ARG A 93 7.04 -1.55 -2.04
CA ARG A 93 8.12 -2.11 -2.84
C ARG A 93 9.31 -2.51 -1.96
N LYS A 94 9.57 -1.74 -0.92
CA LYS A 94 10.70 -1.97 -0.03
C LYS A 94 10.47 -3.10 0.97
N PHE A 95 9.27 -3.23 1.50
CA PHE A 95 8.97 -4.12 2.64
C PHE A 95 7.98 -5.24 2.34
N LEU A 96 7.28 -5.21 1.22
CA LEU A 96 6.26 -6.19 0.87
C LEU A 96 6.56 -6.90 -0.45
N LEU A 97 7.83 -7.12 -0.74
CA LEU A 97 8.25 -7.84 -1.94
C LEU A 97 8.15 -9.35 -1.66
N ASP A 98 7.33 -10.04 -2.44
CA ASP A 98 7.13 -11.48 -2.32
C ASP A 98 7.65 -12.20 -3.57
N ASP A 99 8.08 -13.46 -3.38
CA ASP A 99 8.46 -14.33 -4.47
C ASP A 99 7.23 -14.77 -5.26
N VAL A 100 7.34 -14.73 -6.57
CA VAL A 100 6.32 -15.28 -7.47
C VAL A 100 6.83 -16.61 -8.00
N LEU A 101 6.16 -17.69 -7.61
CA LEU A 101 6.54 -19.03 -8.03
C LEU A 101 5.96 -19.37 -9.41
N ASP A 102 6.78 -20.01 -10.25
CA ASP A 102 6.31 -20.65 -11.47
C ASP A 102 5.48 -21.86 -11.08
N GLN A 103 4.21 -21.89 -11.49
CA GLN A 103 3.27 -22.94 -11.12
C GLN A 103 3.60 -24.30 -11.74
N THR A 104 4.38 -24.30 -12.81
CA THR A 104 4.76 -25.53 -13.51
C THR A 104 6.03 -26.16 -12.91
N THR A 105 7.03 -25.34 -12.56
CA THR A 105 8.34 -25.82 -12.09
C THR A 105 8.52 -25.70 -10.59
N GLY A 106 7.74 -24.86 -9.91
CA GLY A 106 7.92 -24.53 -8.50
C GLY A 106 9.13 -23.63 -8.23
N GLU A 107 9.82 -23.15 -9.26
CA GLU A 107 10.94 -22.23 -9.13
C GLU A 107 10.46 -20.79 -8.99
N ILE A 108 11.33 -19.94 -8.42
CA ILE A 108 11.04 -18.50 -8.31
C ILE A 108 11.16 -17.90 -9.72
N GLY A 109 10.00 -17.48 -10.28
CA GLY A 109 9.92 -16.86 -11.61
C GLY A 109 10.01 -15.34 -11.58
N GLY A 110 10.05 -14.70 -10.40
CA GLY A 110 10.10 -13.26 -10.24
C GLY A 110 9.67 -12.82 -8.85
N TYR A 111 9.42 -11.51 -8.70
CA TYR A 111 8.98 -10.91 -7.46
C TYR A 111 7.71 -10.10 -7.68
N GLY A 112 6.77 -10.22 -6.77
CA GLY A 112 5.54 -9.43 -6.75
C GLY A 112 5.49 -8.53 -5.53
N ILE A 113 4.79 -7.40 -5.64
CA ILE A 113 4.58 -6.48 -4.51
C ILE A 113 3.24 -6.80 -3.88
N ARG A 114 3.29 -7.18 -2.61
CA ARG A 114 2.08 -7.53 -1.85
C ARG A 114 1.24 -6.29 -1.55
N SER A 115 -0.08 -6.41 -1.66
CA SER A 115 -1.02 -5.36 -1.29
C SER A 115 -1.09 -5.20 0.23
N THR A 116 -1.19 -3.95 0.72
CA THR A 116 -1.42 -3.72 2.15
C THR A 116 -2.79 -4.21 2.59
N SER A 117 -3.78 -4.28 1.69
CA SER A 117 -5.10 -4.80 2.01
C SER A 117 -5.11 -6.31 2.26
N SER A 118 -4.08 -7.03 1.83
CA SER A 118 -3.93 -8.46 2.07
C SER A 118 -3.26 -8.80 3.40
N LEU A 119 -2.76 -7.80 4.12
CA LEU A 119 -2.07 -8.00 5.39
C LEU A 119 -3.06 -8.19 6.53
N THR A 120 -2.80 -9.18 7.40
CA THR A 120 -3.51 -9.29 8.67
C THR A 120 -3.17 -8.10 9.57
N PRO A 121 -3.94 -7.83 10.62
CA PRO A 121 -3.60 -6.76 11.58
C PRO A 121 -2.19 -6.90 12.16
N LYS A 122 -1.75 -8.13 12.45
CA LYS A 122 -0.39 -8.37 12.95
C LYS A 122 0.66 -8.07 11.88
N GLU A 123 0.46 -8.58 10.67
CA GLU A 123 1.37 -8.33 9.55
C GLU A 123 1.45 -6.83 9.22
N PHE A 124 0.33 -6.14 9.30
CA PHE A 124 0.30 -4.69 9.08
C PHE A 124 1.06 -3.94 10.18
N GLY A 125 0.94 -4.37 11.43
CA GLY A 125 1.74 -3.84 12.53
C GLY A 125 3.24 -4.02 12.32
N ASP A 126 3.65 -5.21 11.88
CA ASP A 126 5.07 -5.50 11.57
C ASP A 126 5.56 -4.63 10.41
N TYR A 127 4.73 -4.43 9.39
CA TYR A 127 5.04 -3.54 8.27
C TYR A 127 5.23 -2.09 8.73
N ILE A 128 4.35 -1.59 9.59
CA ILE A 128 4.46 -0.24 10.18
C ILE A 128 5.78 -0.11 10.95
N GLU A 129 6.14 -1.08 11.77
CA GLU A 129 7.39 -1.04 12.55
C GLU A 129 8.63 -1.05 11.65
N SER A 130 8.60 -1.82 10.56
CA SER A 130 9.69 -1.82 9.59
C SER A 130 9.88 -0.44 8.96
N ILE A 131 8.79 0.24 8.62
CA ILE A 131 8.83 1.60 8.07
C ILE A 131 9.35 2.59 9.10
N ARG A 132 8.87 2.51 10.35
CA ARG A 132 9.33 3.40 11.42
C ARG A 132 10.84 3.26 11.64
N GLN A 133 11.33 2.03 11.67
CA GLN A 133 12.75 1.76 11.84
C GLN A 133 13.58 2.30 10.67
N TRP A 134 13.10 2.11 9.46
CA TRP A 134 13.74 2.67 8.26
C TRP A 134 13.79 4.21 8.32
N ALA A 135 12.72 4.85 8.75
CA ALA A 135 12.67 6.31 8.86
C ALA A 135 13.66 6.85 9.89
N ILE A 136 13.82 6.16 11.03
CA ILE A 136 14.81 6.53 12.04
C ILE A 136 16.22 6.39 11.47
N GLU A 137 16.53 5.29 10.84
CA GLU A 137 17.89 4.96 10.38
C GLU A 137 18.33 5.82 9.20
N LEU A 138 17.45 6.04 8.23
CA LEU A 138 17.82 6.69 6.97
C LEU A 138 17.39 8.15 6.86
N LEU A 139 16.34 8.55 7.56
CA LEU A 139 15.82 9.91 7.49
C LEU A 139 16.06 10.70 8.78
N ASP A 140 16.56 10.05 9.82
CA ASP A 140 16.65 10.63 11.17
C ASP A 140 15.29 11.18 11.63
N LEU A 141 14.22 10.45 11.29
CA LEU A 141 12.84 10.84 11.53
C LEU A 141 12.22 9.93 12.57
N ASN A 142 11.94 10.48 13.75
CA ASN A 142 11.28 9.74 14.81
C ASN A 142 9.77 9.88 14.68
N ILE A 143 9.10 8.83 14.23
CA ILE A 143 7.66 8.78 14.06
C ILE A 143 7.04 8.15 15.32
N PRO A 144 6.04 8.79 15.96
CA PRO A 144 5.43 8.26 17.17
C PRO A 144 4.85 6.85 16.97
N ASP A 145 4.94 6.04 18.01
CA ASP A 145 4.32 4.71 18.04
C ASP A 145 2.79 4.84 17.90
N PRO A 146 2.11 3.91 17.20
CA PRO A 146 0.63 3.95 17.07
C PRO A 146 -0.12 4.00 18.40
N ASN A 147 0.49 3.49 19.47
CA ASN A 147 -0.12 3.46 20.80
C ASN A 147 0.24 4.68 21.65
N GLN A 148 1.12 5.55 21.17
CA GLN A 148 1.42 6.80 21.84
C GLN A 148 0.39 7.84 21.45
N THR A 149 -0.40 8.25 22.40
CA THR A 149 -1.34 9.38 22.22
C THR A 149 -0.55 10.68 22.27
N VAL A 150 -0.68 11.43 21.23
CA VAL A 150 -0.16 12.78 21.20
C VAL A 150 -1.25 13.72 21.67
#